data_47374d6d4a79930ff924aca747011d84
#
_entry.id   47374d6d4a79930ff924aca747011d84
#
_cell.length_a   1.000
_cell.length_b   1.000
_cell.length_c   1.000
_cell.angle_alpha   90.00
_cell.angle_beta   90.00
_cell.angle_gamma   90.00
#
_symmetry.space_group_name_H-M   'P 1'
#
loop_
_entity.id
_entity.type
_entity.pdbx_description
1 polymer ?
#
loop_
_entity_poly.entity_id
_entity_poly.type
_entity_poly.pdbx_seq_one_letter_code
_entity_poly.pdbx_strand_id
1 'polypeptide(L)'
;LMRGLRTPGYVEAPTYFVDPLGFNRYPAWMQPRRGFERHHIIPWHMQNDPILRGLGFDVNGRENMMYLPRRACSVSPGGTVGQRGLAQRRGFNGHDAYNRYMSDRLNQIKQRTRGQSRRCQQMAVRKLQIETRTMLGTGAMRIANCQGG
;
A
#
# COMPACT_ATOMS: atom_id res chain seq x y z
N LEU A 1 19.44 -37.61 -11.99
CA LEU A 1 20.58 -36.76 -11.89
C LEU A 1 20.22 -35.31 -11.72
N MET A 2 19.45 -34.78 -12.62
CA MET A 2 19.11 -33.34 -12.62
C MET A 2 17.82 -33.02 -11.87
N ARG A 3 17.19 -33.99 -11.41
CA ARG A 3 15.88 -33.89 -10.80
C ARG A 3 15.85 -33.01 -9.55
N GLY A 4 16.89 -32.99 -8.79
CA GLY A 4 16.93 -32.18 -7.59
C GLY A 4 17.11 -30.68 -7.82
N LEU A 5 17.62 -30.31 -8.97
CA LEU A 5 17.98 -28.92 -9.25
C LEU A 5 16.80 -28.03 -9.60
N ARG A 6 15.77 -28.62 -10.16
CA ARG A 6 14.61 -27.84 -10.61
C ARG A 6 13.52 -27.71 -9.58
N THR A 7 13.57 -28.52 -8.57
CA THR A 7 12.48 -28.66 -7.63
C THR A 7 12.29 -27.44 -6.73
N PRO A 8 13.32 -26.86 -6.13
CA PRO A 8 13.13 -25.76 -5.19
C PRO A 8 12.53 -24.53 -5.82
N GLY A 9 13.08 -24.08 -6.91
CA GLY A 9 12.58 -22.89 -7.59
C GLY A 9 11.20 -23.08 -8.18
N TYR A 10 10.89 -24.28 -8.59
CA TYR A 10 9.58 -24.60 -9.14
C TYR A 10 8.48 -24.63 -8.09
N VAL A 11 8.77 -25.13 -6.91
CA VAL A 11 7.79 -25.22 -5.82
C VAL A 11 7.35 -23.84 -5.33
N GLU A 12 8.21 -22.86 -5.39
CA GLU A 12 7.87 -21.50 -4.97
C GLU A 12 7.00 -20.77 -5.97
N ALA A 13 7.21 -21.00 -7.25
CA ALA A 13 6.47 -20.32 -8.31
C ALA A 13 4.95 -20.55 -8.26
N PRO A 14 4.45 -21.76 -8.03
CA PRO A 14 3.01 -22.00 -7.98
C PRO A 14 2.26 -21.28 -6.88
N THR A 15 2.91 -20.99 -5.77
CA THR A 15 2.26 -20.31 -4.65
C THR A 15 1.83 -18.89 -4.96
N TYR A 16 2.43 -18.26 -5.95
CA TYR A 16 2.03 -16.94 -6.39
C TYR A 16 0.77 -16.93 -7.25
N PHE A 17 0.52 -18.03 -7.90
CA PHE A 17 -0.60 -18.15 -8.82
C PHE A 17 -1.85 -18.72 -8.17
N VAL A 18 -1.73 -19.17 -6.93
CA VAL A 18 -2.84 -19.78 -6.20
C VAL A 18 -3.42 -18.80 -5.21
N ASP A 19 -3.94 -17.72 -5.72
CA ASP A 19 -4.88 -16.90 -4.96
C ASP A 19 -6.08 -16.54 -5.83
N PRO A 20 -6.94 -17.53 -6.14
CA PRO A 20 -8.08 -17.30 -6.99
C PRO A 20 -9.10 -16.32 -6.39
N LEU A 21 -8.98 -16.01 -5.11
CA LEU A 21 -9.86 -15.09 -4.40
C LEU A 21 -9.24 -13.71 -4.17
N GLY A 22 -8.02 -13.46 -4.69
CA GLY A 22 -7.37 -12.16 -4.60
C GLY A 22 -6.99 -11.73 -3.18
N PHE A 23 -6.82 -12.68 -2.27
CA PHE A 23 -6.38 -12.39 -0.90
C PHE A 23 -4.90 -12.03 -0.83
N ASN A 24 -4.12 -12.46 -1.79
CA ASN A 24 -2.68 -12.19 -1.82
C ASN A 24 -2.38 -10.88 -2.56
N ARG A 25 -2.90 -9.78 -2.03
CA ARG A 25 -2.72 -8.43 -2.58
C ARG A 25 -1.29 -7.92 -2.51
N TYR A 26 -0.42 -8.67 -1.89
CA TYR A 26 0.93 -8.23 -1.59
C TYR A 26 1.94 -8.95 -2.46
N PRO A 27 2.96 -8.22 -2.93
CA PRO A 27 3.98 -8.80 -3.77
C PRO A 27 4.84 -9.80 -2.99
N ALA A 28 5.30 -10.81 -3.69
CA ALA A 28 6.10 -11.87 -3.13
C ALA A 28 7.41 -11.40 -2.48
N TRP A 29 8.00 -10.34 -3.03
CA TRP A 29 9.23 -9.78 -2.49
C TRP A 29 9.04 -9.13 -1.09
N MET A 30 7.79 -8.80 -0.71
CA MET A 30 7.49 -8.20 0.59
C MET A 30 6.95 -9.25 1.55
N GLN A 31 7.84 -9.94 2.22
CA GLN A 31 7.47 -11.02 3.14
C GLN A 31 6.72 -10.51 4.37
N PRO A 32 5.83 -11.33 4.96
CA PRO A 32 5.19 -10.99 6.23
C PRO A 32 6.24 -10.72 7.31
N ARG A 33 5.98 -9.71 8.14
CA ARG A 33 6.84 -9.35 9.27
C ARG A 33 6.03 -9.38 10.56
N ARG A 34 6.52 -10.09 11.57
CA ARG A 34 5.83 -10.19 12.85
C ARG A 34 5.61 -8.80 13.47
N GLY A 35 4.39 -8.53 13.89
CA GLY A 35 4.02 -7.26 14.50
C GLY A 35 3.73 -6.14 13.51
N PHE A 36 3.87 -6.39 12.21
CA PHE A 36 3.63 -5.41 11.16
C PHE A 36 2.59 -5.91 10.15
N GLU A 37 1.92 -4.95 9.53
CA GLU A 37 1.10 -5.16 8.34
C GLU A 37 1.82 -4.58 7.12
N ARG A 38 1.66 -5.26 6.01
CA ARG A 38 2.09 -4.75 4.71
C ARG A 38 1.05 -3.73 4.24
N HIS A 39 1.49 -2.57 3.83
CA HIS A 39 0.62 -1.46 3.47
C HIS A 39 0.98 -0.89 2.11
N HIS A 40 -0.03 -0.69 1.26
CA HIS A 40 0.08 0.06 0.03
C HIS A 40 -0.12 1.56 0.31
N ILE A 41 0.83 2.39 -0.05
CA ILE A 41 0.73 3.85 0.11
C ILE A 41 -0.42 4.38 -0.75
N ILE A 42 -0.41 4.11 -2.05
CA ILE A 42 -1.60 4.25 -2.87
C ILE A 42 -2.34 2.92 -2.80
N PRO A 43 -3.59 2.89 -2.29
CA PRO A 43 -4.31 1.66 -2.04
C PRO A 43 -4.43 0.74 -3.26
N TRP A 44 -4.31 -0.55 -3.04
CA TRP A 44 -4.36 -1.57 -4.09
C TRP A 44 -5.59 -1.46 -4.98
N HIS A 45 -6.77 -1.20 -4.42
CA HIS A 45 -8.01 -1.09 -5.20
C HIS A 45 -8.03 0.11 -6.15
N MET A 46 -7.12 1.08 -5.99
CA MET A 46 -7.00 2.24 -6.88
C MET A 46 -6.11 1.97 -8.10
N GLN A 47 -5.57 0.77 -8.27
CA GLN A 47 -4.71 0.42 -9.40
C GLN A 47 -5.34 0.71 -10.76
N ASN A 48 -6.66 0.71 -10.83
CA ASN A 48 -7.42 0.99 -12.06
C ASN A 48 -7.77 2.48 -12.24
N ASP A 49 -7.32 3.36 -11.35
CA ASP A 49 -7.51 4.80 -11.54
C ASP A 49 -6.89 5.24 -12.88
N PRO A 50 -7.60 6.05 -13.68
CA PRO A 50 -7.16 6.41 -15.04
C PRO A 50 -5.76 7.01 -15.09
N ILE A 51 -5.38 7.86 -14.12
CA ILE A 51 -4.03 8.44 -14.11
C ILE A 51 -2.97 7.39 -13.81
N LEU A 52 -3.23 6.49 -12.88
CA LEU A 52 -2.29 5.43 -12.52
C LEU A 52 -2.11 4.44 -13.66
N ARG A 53 -3.19 4.04 -14.31
CA ARG A 53 -3.14 3.17 -15.50
C ARG A 53 -2.39 3.83 -16.66
N GLY A 54 -2.69 5.10 -16.92
CA GLY A 54 -2.02 5.86 -17.98
C GLY A 54 -0.52 6.00 -17.76
N LEU A 55 -0.08 6.00 -16.52
CA LEU A 55 1.34 6.06 -16.16
C LEU A 55 2.02 4.68 -16.10
N GLY A 56 1.27 3.59 -16.20
CA GLY A 56 1.82 2.24 -15.98
C GLY A 56 2.28 2.06 -14.52
N PHE A 57 1.54 2.64 -13.59
CA PHE A 57 1.90 2.61 -12.17
C PHE A 57 1.84 1.19 -11.61
N ASP A 58 2.93 0.75 -11.01
CA ASP A 58 2.98 -0.52 -10.32
C ASP A 58 2.55 -0.36 -8.86
N VAL A 59 1.31 -0.76 -8.56
CA VAL A 59 0.77 -0.68 -7.20
C VAL A 59 1.55 -1.55 -6.20
N ASN A 60 2.19 -2.60 -6.69
CA ASN A 60 3.03 -3.51 -5.91
C ASN A 60 4.52 -3.17 -5.95
N GLY A 61 4.87 -2.05 -6.58
CA GLY A 61 6.24 -1.56 -6.63
C GLY A 61 6.77 -1.20 -5.24
N ARG A 62 8.08 -1.36 -5.05
CA ARG A 62 8.75 -1.10 -3.76
C ARG A 62 8.46 0.30 -3.22
N GLU A 63 8.28 1.23 -4.10
CA GLU A 63 8.01 2.64 -3.78
C GLU A 63 6.61 2.87 -3.23
N ASN A 64 5.70 1.95 -3.49
CA ASN A 64 4.32 2.01 -3.02
C ASN A 64 4.05 1.14 -1.78
N MET A 65 5.04 0.44 -1.28
CA MET A 65 4.88 -0.51 -0.18
C MET A 65 5.65 -0.06 1.06
N MET A 66 5.05 -0.28 2.23
CA MET A 66 5.72 -0.08 3.52
C MET A 66 5.15 -1.01 4.59
N TYR A 67 5.89 -1.19 5.67
CA TYR A 67 5.40 -1.87 6.87
C TYR A 67 4.85 -0.86 7.85
N LEU A 68 3.66 -1.11 8.35
CA LEU A 68 3.07 -0.37 9.46
C LEU A 68 2.87 -1.30 10.67
N PRO A 69 3.01 -0.81 11.92
CA PRO A 69 2.70 -1.62 13.10
C PRO A 69 1.29 -2.18 13.02
N ARG A 70 1.13 -3.43 13.43
CA ARG A 70 -0.17 -4.12 13.37
C ARG A 70 -1.20 -3.52 14.32
N ARG A 71 -0.78 -3.13 15.52
CA ARG A 71 -1.68 -2.58 16.53
C ARG A 71 -1.84 -1.08 16.33
N ALA A 72 -3.07 -0.60 16.40
CA ALA A 72 -3.39 0.81 16.16
C ALA A 72 -2.57 1.78 17.02
N CYS A 73 -2.36 1.46 18.28
CA CYS A 73 -1.63 2.32 19.22
C CYS A 73 -0.15 1.95 19.36
N SER A 74 0.33 0.95 18.61
CA SER A 74 1.75 0.64 18.58
C SER A 74 2.48 1.66 17.74
N VAL A 75 3.59 2.13 18.26
CA VAL A 75 4.48 3.08 17.58
C VAL A 75 5.79 2.37 17.28
N SER A 76 6.21 2.40 16.03
CA SER A 76 7.54 1.93 15.64
C SER A 76 8.60 2.96 16.06
N PRO A 77 9.88 2.60 16.05
CA PRO A 77 10.96 3.55 16.33
C PRO A 77 10.94 4.82 15.46
N GLY A 78 10.33 4.75 14.28
CA GLY A 78 10.15 5.90 13.40
C GLY A 78 8.87 6.70 13.64
N GLY A 79 8.13 6.44 14.71
CA GLY A 79 6.89 7.14 15.02
C GLY A 79 5.67 6.66 14.25
N THR A 80 5.80 5.61 13.44
CA THR A 80 4.69 5.05 12.64
C THR A 80 3.67 4.40 13.55
N VAL A 81 2.43 4.81 13.42
CA VAL A 81 1.29 4.24 14.18
C VAL A 81 0.65 3.10 13.39
N GLY A 82 0.21 2.09 14.11
CA GLY A 82 -0.42 0.91 13.53
C GLY A 82 -1.69 1.23 12.76
N GLN A 83 -1.94 0.43 11.74
CA GLN A 83 -3.10 0.60 10.87
C GLN A 83 -4.33 -0.20 11.29
N ARG A 84 -4.18 -1.17 12.19
CA ARG A 84 -5.31 -1.93 12.72
C ARG A 84 -5.83 -1.27 13.98
N GLY A 85 -7.04 -0.75 13.90
CA GLY A 85 -7.76 -0.16 15.02
C GLY A 85 -9.15 -0.73 15.17
N LEU A 86 -9.99 0.01 15.83
CA LEU A 86 -11.39 -0.31 16.14
C LEU A 86 -12.25 -0.70 14.91
N ALA A 87 -11.76 -0.45 13.74
CA ALA A 87 -12.42 -0.72 12.47
C ALA A 87 -12.79 -2.20 12.27
N GLN A 88 -12.02 -3.13 12.81
CA GLN A 88 -12.33 -4.55 12.70
C GLN A 88 -13.47 -5.02 13.60
N ARG A 89 -13.82 -4.24 14.64
CA ARG A 89 -14.85 -4.65 15.60
C ARG A 89 -16.30 -4.45 15.13
N ARG A 90 -16.52 -3.65 14.07
CA ARG A 90 -17.88 -3.28 13.63
C ARG A 90 -18.14 -3.41 12.14
N GLY A 91 -17.34 -4.15 11.40
CA GLY A 91 -17.48 -4.23 9.95
C GLY A 91 -17.10 -2.93 9.21
N PHE A 92 -16.56 -1.95 9.90
CA PHE A 92 -16.02 -0.74 9.29
C PHE A 92 -14.64 -1.00 8.72
N ASN A 93 -14.45 -0.60 7.48
CA ASN A 93 -13.13 -0.56 6.89
C ASN A 93 -12.38 0.64 7.48
N GLY A 94 -11.42 0.40 8.36
CA GLY A 94 -10.61 1.45 8.99
C GLY A 94 -9.77 2.27 8.02
N HIS A 95 -9.77 1.85 6.77
CA HIS A 95 -9.11 2.55 5.68
C HIS A 95 -10.00 3.58 4.97
N ASP A 96 -11.28 3.73 5.31
CA ASP A 96 -12.20 4.56 4.54
C ASP A 96 -11.77 6.04 4.47
N ALA A 97 -11.35 6.60 5.59
CA ALA A 97 -10.85 7.97 5.62
C ALA A 97 -9.54 8.12 4.81
N TYR A 98 -8.66 7.15 4.91
CA TYR A 98 -7.43 7.10 4.14
C TYR A 98 -7.71 6.94 2.64
N ASN A 99 -8.63 6.06 2.29
CA ASN A 99 -9.03 5.84 0.91
C ASN A 99 -9.64 7.11 0.29
N ARG A 100 -10.51 7.81 1.03
CA ARG A 100 -11.05 9.10 0.59
C ARG A 100 -9.95 10.14 0.38
N TYR A 101 -9.07 10.30 1.36
CA TYR A 101 -7.92 11.20 1.23
C TYR A 101 -7.12 10.89 -0.04
N MET A 102 -6.79 9.65 -0.27
CA MET A 102 -5.99 9.25 -1.44
C MET A 102 -6.74 9.49 -2.75
N SER A 103 -8.03 9.17 -2.79
CA SER A 103 -8.90 9.44 -3.95
C SER A 103 -8.94 10.93 -4.27
N ASP A 104 -9.13 11.77 -3.26
CA ASP A 104 -9.17 13.23 -3.42
C ASP A 104 -7.83 13.77 -3.94
N ARG A 105 -6.72 13.27 -3.42
CA ARG A 105 -5.38 13.65 -3.87
C ARG A 105 -5.12 13.25 -5.32
N LEU A 106 -5.51 12.06 -5.73
CA LEU A 106 -5.39 11.62 -7.13
C LEU A 106 -6.27 12.45 -8.06
N ASN A 107 -7.49 12.80 -7.62
CA ASN A 107 -8.38 13.68 -8.38
C ASN A 107 -7.78 15.09 -8.54
N GLN A 108 -7.20 15.65 -7.50
CA GLN A 108 -6.49 16.93 -7.56
C GLN A 108 -5.32 16.87 -8.56
N ILE A 109 -4.55 15.79 -8.54
CA ILE A 109 -3.46 15.60 -9.50
C ILE A 109 -4.00 15.55 -10.92
N LYS A 110 -5.05 14.76 -11.18
CA LYS A 110 -5.69 14.69 -12.49
C LYS A 110 -6.11 16.07 -13.01
N GLN A 111 -6.73 16.88 -12.15
CA GLN A 111 -7.16 18.22 -12.51
C GLN A 111 -5.99 19.15 -12.80
N ARG A 112 -5.00 19.19 -11.92
CA ARG A 112 -3.84 20.09 -12.02
C ARG A 112 -2.91 19.75 -13.17
N THR A 113 -2.82 18.48 -13.53
CA THR A 113 -1.94 18.01 -14.59
C THR A 113 -2.64 17.70 -15.90
N ARG A 114 -3.90 18.13 -16.01
CA ARG A 114 -4.68 17.95 -17.22
C ARG A 114 -3.99 18.67 -18.40
N GLY A 115 -3.75 17.94 -19.48
CA GLY A 115 -3.03 18.46 -20.64
C GLY A 115 -1.51 18.59 -20.47
N GLN A 116 -0.98 18.26 -19.31
CA GLN A 116 0.46 18.28 -19.09
C GLN A 116 1.11 16.96 -19.55
N SER A 117 2.45 17.00 -19.68
CA SER A 117 3.21 15.85 -20.10
C SER A 117 3.07 14.67 -19.12
N ARG A 118 3.24 13.46 -19.65
CA ARG A 118 3.29 12.24 -18.83
C ARG A 118 4.31 12.36 -17.68
N ARG A 119 5.45 12.99 -17.95
CA ARG A 119 6.48 13.21 -16.93
C ARG A 119 5.99 14.08 -15.79
N CYS A 120 5.27 15.15 -16.07
CA CYS A 120 4.67 16.00 -15.03
C CYS A 120 3.66 15.23 -14.17
N GLN A 121 2.81 14.43 -14.81
CA GLN A 121 1.86 13.57 -14.12
C GLN A 121 2.57 12.54 -13.23
N GLN A 122 3.61 11.91 -13.75
CA GLN A 122 4.40 10.93 -13.01
C GLN A 122 5.08 11.55 -11.79
N MET A 123 5.65 12.75 -11.95
CA MET A 123 6.26 13.48 -10.83
C MET A 123 5.25 13.85 -9.75
N ALA A 124 4.03 14.25 -10.14
CA ALA A 124 2.97 14.58 -9.20
C ALA A 124 2.52 13.35 -8.38
N VAL A 125 2.35 12.21 -9.02
CA VAL A 125 2.03 10.94 -8.34
C VAL A 125 3.18 10.51 -7.43
N ARG A 126 4.41 10.63 -7.90
CA ARG A 126 5.60 10.31 -7.08
C ARG A 126 5.71 11.20 -5.83
N LYS A 127 5.44 12.49 -5.99
CA LYS A 127 5.41 13.42 -4.86
C LYS A 127 4.35 12.99 -3.83
N LEU A 128 3.15 12.64 -4.28
CA LEU A 128 2.10 12.14 -3.39
C LEU A 128 2.56 10.90 -2.60
N GLN A 129 3.22 9.94 -3.26
CA GLN A 129 3.76 8.75 -2.58
C GLN A 129 4.78 9.12 -1.50
N ILE A 130 5.72 10.00 -1.82
CA ILE A 130 6.79 10.40 -0.89
C ILE A 130 6.18 11.14 0.31
N GLU A 131 5.31 12.11 0.08
CA GLU A 131 4.65 12.87 1.15
C GLU A 131 3.84 11.94 2.06
N THR A 132 3.05 11.06 1.48
CA THR A 132 2.21 10.13 2.25
C THR A 132 3.06 9.13 3.02
N ARG A 133 4.10 8.57 2.40
CA ARG A 133 5.06 7.69 3.09
C ARG A 133 5.67 8.38 4.30
N THR A 134 6.07 9.63 4.15
CA THR A 134 6.67 10.41 5.24
C THR A 134 5.66 10.65 6.35
N MET A 135 4.44 11.04 6.02
CA MET A 135 3.39 11.26 7.02
C MET A 135 3.01 9.98 7.77
N LEU A 136 2.92 8.86 7.09
CA LEU A 136 2.68 7.55 7.73
C LEU A 136 3.88 7.13 8.58
N GLY A 137 5.09 7.31 8.08
CA GLY A 137 6.32 6.91 8.77
C GLY A 137 6.62 7.73 10.02
N THR A 138 6.20 8.97 10.07
CA THR A 138 6.38 9.87 11.23
C THR A 138 5.19 9.87 12.19
N GLY A 139 4.07 9.24 11.81
CA GLY A 139 2.83 9.27 12.58
C GLY A 139 2.03 10.57 12.42
N ALA A 140 2.44 11.47 11.54
CA ALA A 140 1.67 12.68 11.21
C ALA A 140 0.32 12.33 10.57
N MET A 141 0.25 11.22 9.85
CA MET A 141 -0.98 10.61 9.36
C MET A 141 -1.19 9.26 10.02
N ARG A 142 -2.41 9.01 10.47
CA ARG A 142 -2.80 7.76 11.11
C ARG A 142 -3.97 7.15 10.35
N ILE A 143 -3.88 5.87 10.05
CA ILE A 143 -4.99 5.14 9.38
C ILE A 143 -6.06 4.75 10.39
N ALA A 144 -5.68 4.48 11.62
CA ALA A 144 -6.58 4.18 12.71
C ALA A 144 -6.40 5.18 13.84
N ASN A 145 -7.51 5.60 14.43
CA ASN A 145 -7.47 6.44 15.63
C ASN A 145 -7.07 5.60 16.83
N CYS A 146 -6.03 6.04 17.50
CA CYS A 146 -5.66 5.58 18.82
C CYS A 146 -6.55 6.33 19.80
N GLN A 147 -7.72 5.77 20.11
CA GLN A 147 -8.47 6.27 21.26
C GLN A 147 -7.79 5.72 22.50
N GLY A 148 -7.28 6.61 23.32
CA GLY A 148 -6.73 6.29 24.62
C GLY A 148 -7.75 5.44 25.38
N GLY A 149 -7.37 4.23 25.60
CA GLY A 149 -8.15 3.30 26.39
C GLY A 149 -7.68 3.34 27.82
#